data_c9352f7dfc74fb09d496f418af724609
#
_entry.id   c9352f7dfc74fb09d496f418af724609
#
_cell.length_a   1.000
_cell.length_b   1.000
_cell.length_c   1.000
_cell.angle_alpha   90.00
_cell.angle_beta   90.00
_cell.angle_gamma   90.00
#
_symmetry.space_group_name_H-M   'P 1'
#
loop_
_entity.id
_entity.type
_entity.pdbx_description
1 polymer ?
#
loop_
_entity_poly.entity_id
_entity_poly.type
_entity_poly.pdbx_seq_one_letter_code
_entity_poly.pdbx_strand_id
1 'polypeptide(L)'
;DVNDTMLMKAAEDSGTAAFGAEAGAIAERFPRDFVWGVATSAYQIEGAAHEDGRGDSIWDEFCRRPGAIKDGSSGDHACDHYHRIGEDVGLIASLGVNAYRFSMAWPRVQPLGAGEWNEKGFDFYDRLVDGLLERGVGPHLTLNHWDLPQALQEIGGWMSRDTVGRFADYAAEVARRFGSRAASIATHNEPWVIAILGHQAGTFAPGLKSQKAAMQVSHHLLLSHGIALQALRGQRCAAPLGIVLNQAPTHAVTDSQEDL
;
A
#
# COMPACT_ATOMS: atom_id res chain seq x y z
N ASP A 1 -31.14 23.68 32.28
CA ASP A 1 -30.32 24.75 32.68
C ASP A 1 -29.54 25.33 31.51
N VAL A 2 -30.08 26.47 31.03
CA VAL A 2 -29.57 27.15 29.81
C VAL A 2 -28.14 27.69 29.98
N ASN A 3 -27.71 27.97 31.21
CA ASN A 3 -26.36 28.44 31.51
C ASN A 3 -25.26 27.38 31.41
N ASP A 4 -25.56 26.12 31.74
CA ASP A 4 -24.57 25.03 31.63
C ASP A 4 -24.29 24.67 30.16
N THR A 5 -25.32 24.70 29.31
CA THR A 5 -25.17 24.41 27.87
C THR A 5 -24.38 25.50 27.13
N MET A 6 -24.53 26.78 27.55
CA MET A 6 -23.75 27.90 27.00
C MET A 6 -22.28 27.88 27.46
N LEU A 7 -21.99 27.49 28.67
CA LEU A 7 -20.61 27.35 29.20
C LEU A 7 -19.88 26.17 28.60
N MET A 8 -20.55 25.04 28.38
CA MET A 8 -19.98 23.90 27.66
C MET A 8 -19.67 24.22 26.18
N LYS A 9 -20.59 24.90 25.49
CA LYS A 9 -20.39 25.32 24.11
C LYS A 9 -19.28 26.35 23.94
N ALA A 10 -19.14 27.27 24.88
CA ALA A 10 -18.02 28.26 24.91
C ALA A 10 -16.69 27.60 25.22
N ALA A 11 -16.66 26.52 26.03
CA ALA A 11 -15.44 25.78 26.33
C ALA A 11 -15.00 24.90 25.15
N GLU A 12 -15.96 24.29 24.40
CA GLU A 12 -15.70 23.56 23.17
C GLU A 12 -15.19 24.50 22.06
N ASP A 13 -15.80 25.67 21.88
CA ASP A 13 -15.38 26.66 20.87
C ASP A 13 -14.01 27.26 21.22
N SER A 14 -13.68 27.48 22.50
CA SER A 14 -12.36 27.99 22.91
C SER A 14 -11.26 26.93 22.77
N GLY A 15 -11.58 25.65 23.04
CA GLY A 15 -10.65 24.55 22.87
C GLY A 15 -10.32 24.29 21.41
N THR A 16 -11.31 24.32 20.53
CA THR A 16 -11.11 24.16 19.08
C THR A 16 -10.37 25.34 18.45
N ALA A 17 -10.64 26.57 18.89
CA ALA A 17 -9.93 27.75 18.42
C ALA A 17 -8.46 27.78 18.89
N ALA A 18 -8.18 27.38 20.14
CA ALA A 18 -6.82 27.26 20.64
C ALA A 18 -6.03 26.16 19.94
N PHE A 19 -6.64 24.99 19.73
CA PHE A 19 -6.05 23.90 18.98
C PHE A 19 -5.78 24.28 17.52
N GLY A 20 -6.69 24.97 16.87
CA GLY A 20 -6.51 25.49 15.52
C GLY A 20 -5.35 26.49 15.39
N ALA A 21 -5.19 27.40 16.36
CA ALA A 21 -4.09 28.35 16.39
C ALA A 21 -2.72 27.66 16.60
N GLU A 22 -2.65 26.67 17.51
CA GLU A 22 -1.46 25.88 17.75
C GLU A 22 -1.10 25.01 16.53
N ALA A 23 -2.07 24.36 15.92
CA ALA A 23 -1.87 23.58 14.69
C ALA A 23 -1.38 24.48 13.54
N GLY A 24 -1.91 25.70 13.40
CA GLY A 24 -1.44 26.69 12.44
C GLY A 24 0.02 27.08 12.66
N ALA A 25 0.41 27.37 13.89
CA ALA A 25 1.78 27.71 14.25
C ALA A 25 2.76 26.53 14.02
N ILE A 26 2.31 25.30 14.21
CA ILE A 26 3.09 24.10 13.88
C ILE A 26 3.23 23.96 12.36
N ALA A 27 2.14 24.13 11.62
CA ALA A 27 2.13 24.02 10.16
C ALA A 27 3.09 25.01 9.48
N GLU A 28 3.21 26.25 10.01
CA GLU A 28 4.15 27.27 9.53
C GLU A 28 5.64 26.85 9.64
N ARG A 29 5.96 25.85 10.46
CA ARG A 29 7.33 25.32 10.64
C ARG A 29 7.76 24.37 9.52
N PHE A 30 6.81 23.92 8.68
CA PHE A 30 7.10 23.06 7.54
C PHE A 30 7.35 23.88 6.28
N PRO A 31 8.18 23.39 5.35
CA PRO A 31 8.34 24.00 4.03
C PRO A 31 6.99 24.15 3.32
N ARG A 32 6.84 25.14 2.46
CA ARG A 32 5.59 25.38 1.71
C ARG A 32 5.24 24.24 0.74
N ASP A 33 6.26 23.50 0.28
CA ASP A 33 6.17 22.35 -0.60
C ASP A 33 6.15 21.02 0.14
N PHE A 34 5.92 21.06 1.47
CA PHE A 34 5.80 19.84 2.27
C PHE A 34 4.62 18.99 1.80
N VAL A 35 4.86 17.67 1.63
CA VAL A 35 3.84 16.74 1.15
C VAL A 35 3.05 16.19 2.33
N TRP A 36 1.80 16.65 2.46
CA TRP A 36 0.83 16.13 3.40
C TRP A 36 0.01 15.04 2.73
N GLY A 37 -0.02 13.85 3.30
CA GLY A 37 -0.68 12.71 2.66
C GLY A 37 -1.29 11.71 3.60
N VAL A 38 -2.17 10.89 3.04
CA VAL A 38 -2.72 9.70 3.67
C VAL A 38 -2.40 8.47 2.83
N ALA A 39 -2.46 7.28 3.44
CA ALA A 39 -2.10 6.05 2.76
C ALA A 39 -3.07 4.91 3.08
N THR A 40 -3.28 4.04 2.09
CA THR A 40 -4.02 2.79 2.23
C THR A 40 -3.32 1.65 1.47
N SER A 41 -3.84 0.44 1.59
CA SER A 41 -3.43 -0.68 0.74
C SER A 41 -4.63 -1.41 0.16
N ALA A 42 -4.45 -1.99 -1.02
CA ALA A 42 -5.51 -2.60 -1.81
C ALA A 42 -6.31 -3.65 -1.02
N TYR A 43 -5.62 -4.64 -0.46
CA TYR A 43 -6.29 -5.73 0.26
C TYR A 43 -7.07 -5.24 1.49
N GLN A 44 -6.60 -4.16 2.14
CA GLN A 44 -7.22 -3.64 3.37
C GLN A 44 -8.49 -2.83 3.12
N ILE A 45 -8.67 -2.26 1.91
CA ILE A 45 -9.80 -1.35 1.69
C ILE A 45 -10.68 -1.68 0.47
N GLU A 46 -10.14 -2.32 -0.57
CA GLU A 46 -10.84 -2.41 -1.86
C GLU A 46 -12.13 -3.25 -1.80
N GLY A 47 -12.07 -4.42 -1.19
CA GLY A 47 -13.16 -5.40 -1.31
C GLY A 47 -13.30 -5.92 -2.75
N ALA A 48 -14.52 -6.28 -3.15
CA ALA A 48 -14.82 -6.81 -4.48
C ALA A 48 -13.87 -7.95 -4.89
N ALA A 49 -13.62 -8.89 -3.95
CA ALA A 49 -12.58 -9.92 -4.08
C ALA A 49 -12.83 -10.88 -5.24
N HIS A 50 -14.10 -11.04 -5.66
CA HIS A 50 -14.50 -11.97 -6.71
C HIS A 50 -15.20 -11.28 -7.90
N GLU A 51 -15.00 -9.96 -8.05
CA GLU A 51 -15.66 -9.19 -9.08
C GLU A 51 -14.71 -8.81 -10.21
N ASP A 52 -15.29 -8.56 -11.37
CA ASP A 52 -14.63 -8.03 -12.57
C ASP A 52 -13.35 -8.77 -12.97
N GLY A 53 -13.28 -10.08 -12.69
CA GLY A 53 -12.17 -10.93 -13.10
C GLY A 53 -10.93 -10.83 -12.21
N ARG A 54 -11.01 -10.24 -11.01
CA ARG A 54 -9.92 -10.28 -10.04
C ARG A 54 -9.59 -11.72 -9.68
N GLY A 55 -8.30 -12.07 -9.68
CA GLY A 55 -7.80 -13.34 -9.17
C GLY A 55 -7.59 -13.30 -7.65
N ASP A 56 -7.49 -14.46 -7.02
CA ASP A 56 -7.14 -14.55 -5.61
C ASP A 56 -5.69 -14.10 -5.35
N SER A 57 -5.46 -13.44 -4.24
CA SER A 57 -4.17 -13.18 -3.67
C SER A 57 -3.80 -14.22 -2.60
N ILE A 58 -2.55 -14.23 -2.17
CA ILE A 58 -2.11 -15.06 -1.03
C ILE A 58 -2.85 -14.71 0.26
N TRP A 59 -3.36 -13.48 0.41
CA TRP A 59 -4.14 -13.07 1.57
C TRP A 59 -5.57 -13.60 1.54
N ASP A 60 -6.21 -13.68 0.36
CA ASP A 60 -7.52 -14.33 0.22
C ASP A 60 -7.45 -15.78 0.69
N GLU A 61 -6.43 -16.52 0.23
CA GLU A 61 -6.22 -17.90 0.64
C GLU A 61 -5.83 -18.04 2.13
N PHE A 62 -5.01 -17.12 2.63
CA PHE A 62 -4.58 -17.14 4.04
C PHE A 62 -5.77 -16.88 4.99
N CYS A 63 -6.64 -15.92 4.69
CA CYS A 63 -7.82 -15.60 5.50
C CYS A 63 -8.84 -16.74 5.53
N ARG A 64 -8.92 -17.58 4.49
CA ARG A 64 -9.79 -18.77 4.46
C ARG A 64 -9.34 -19.89 5.40
N ARG A 65 -8.09 -19.87 5.86
CA ARG A 65 -7.54 -20.91 6.75
C ARG A 65 -8.10 -20.74 8.17
N PRO A 66 -8.70 -21.79 8.74
CA PRO A 66 -9.23 -21.72 10.11
C PRO A 66 -8.14 -21.27 11.11
N GLY A 67 -8.43 -20.22 11.88
CA GLY A 67 -7.54 -19.70 12.91
C GLY A 67 -6.35 -18.87 12.42
N ALA A 68 -6.21 -18.63 11.13
CA ALA A 68 -5.16 -17.74 10.59
C ALA A 68 -5.42 -16.28 10.98
N ILE A 69 -6.67 -15.84 10.96
CA ILE A 69 -7.10 -14.51 11.39
C ILE A 69 -7.90 -14.67 12.69
N LYS A 70 -7.52 -13.90 13.72
CA LYS A 70 -8.03 -14.06 15.09
C LYS A 70 -9.56 -13.92 15.20
N ASP A 71 -10.14 -12.98 14.47
CA ASP A 71 -11.56 -12.68 14.45
C ASP A 71 -12.29 -13.23 13.21
N GLY A 72 -11.55 -13.93 12.33
CA GLY A 72 -12.07 -14.49 11.09
C GLY A 72 -12.39 -13.46 10.01
N SER A 73 -11.93 -12.20 10.15
CA SER A 73 -12.11 -11.17 9.13
C SER A 73 -11.32 -11.48 7.85
N SER A 74 -11.79 -10.95 6.72
CA SER A 74 -11.14 -11.06 5.42
C SER A 74 -11.19 -9.74 4.66
N GLY A 75 -10.44 -9.66 3.54
CA GLY A 75 -10.49 -8.53 2.62
C GLY A 75 -11.63 -8.61 1.59
N ASP A 76 -12.52 -9.60 1.68
CA ASP A 76 -13.53 -9.84 0.64
C ASP A 76 -14.45 -8.64 0.42
N HIS A 77 -14.82 -7.96 1.50
CA HIS A 77 -15.64 -6.75 1.48
C HIS A 77 -14.84 -5.52 1.91
N ALA A 78 -14.00 -5.66 2.92
CA ALA A 78 -13.14 -4.61 3.48
C ALA A 78 -13.91 -3.29 3.74
N CYS A 79 -13.42 -2.16 3.19
CA CYS A 79 -14.11 -0.86 3.23
C CYS A 79 -14.97 -0.62 1.98
N ASP A 80 -15.06 -1.58 1.08
CA ASP A 80 -15.81 -1.50 -0.18
C ASP A 80 -15.38 -0.33 -1.08
N HIS A 81 -14.09 0.01 -1.02
CA HIS A 81 -13.52 1.12 -1.79
C HIS A 81 -13.74 0.95 -3.31
N TYR A 82 -13.76 -0.30 -3.78
CA TYR A 82 -14.00 -0.60 -5.20
C TYR A 82 -15.29 0.02 -5.73
N HIS A 83 -16.37 -0.05 -4.95
CA HIS A 83 -17.66 0.54 -5.32
C HIS A 83 -17.81 1.98 -4.86
N ARG A 84 -17.11 2.38 -3.80
CA ARG A 84 -17.25 3.70 -3.17
C ARG A 84 -16.16 4.70 -3.57
N ILE A 85 -15.45 4.43 -4.65
CA ILE A 85 -14.31 5.24 -5.11
C ILE A 85 -14.60 6.75 -5.17
N GLY A 86 -15.80 7.15 -5.65
CA GLY A 86 -16.18 8.55 -5.74
C GLY A 86 -16.36 9.24 -4.38
N GLU A 87 -16.91 8.52 -3.40
CA GLU A 87 -17.07 8.99 -2.03
C GLU A 87 -15.70 9.12 -1.35
N ASP A 88 -14.87 8.07 -1.46
CA ASP A 88 -13.58 8.00 -0.79
C ASP A 88 -12.60 9.04 -1.36
N VAL A 89 -12.57 9.26 -2.67
CA VAL A 89 -11.78 10.32 -3.28
C VAL A 89 -12.26 11.70 -2.82
N GLY A 90 -13.58 11.89 -2.66
CA GLY A 90 -14.16 13.10 -2.07
C GLY A 90 -13.72 13.28 -0.61
N LEU A 91 -13.74 12.22 0.18
CA LEU A 91 -13.27 12.22 1.57
C LEU A 91 -11.79 12.58 1.67
N ILE A 92 -10.93 11.96 0.88
CA ILE A 92 -9.48 12.25 0.84
C ILE A 92 -9.24 13.73 0.54
N ALA A 93 -9.91 14.27 -0.47
CA ALA A 93 -9.79 15.68 -0.82
C ALA A 93 -10.27 16.62 0.32
N SER A 94 -11.33 16.23 1.04
CA SER A 94 -11.86 17.00 2.18
C SER A 94 -10.92 17.12 3.36
N LEU A 95 -9.94 16.20 3.49
CA LEU A 95 -8.88 16.26 4.51
C LEU A 95 -7.87 17.39 4.27
N GLY A 96 -7.88 18.03 3.09
CA GLY A 96 -6.92 19.08 2.74
C GLY A 96 -5.51 18.56 2.46
N VAL A 97 -5.34 17.25 2.22
CA VAL A 97 -4.05 16.65 1.87
C VAL A 97 -3.75 16.83 0.38
N ASN A 98 -2.46 16.87 0.03
CA ASN A 98 -2.01 17.01 -1.36
C ASN A 98 -1.42 15.73 -1.94
N ALA A 99 -1.43 14.62 -1.17
CA ALA A 99 -0.93 13.33 -1.60
C ALA A 99 -1.79 12.18 -1.07
N TYR A 100 -1.97 11.17 -1.89
CA TYR A 100 -2.57 9.91 -1.49
C TYR A 100 -1.74 8.73 -1.99
N ARG A 101 -1.24 7.93 -1.05
CA ARG A 101 -0.53 6.70 -1.37
C ARG A 101 -1.48 5.51 -1.28
N PHE A 102 -1.54 4.72 -2.34
CA PHE A 102 -2.32 3.49 -2.40
C PHE A 102 -1.52 2.39 -3.10
N SER A 103 -1.86 1.13 -2.83
CA SER A 103 -1.28 0.02 -3.58
C SER A 103 -2.23 -0.44 -4.68
N MET A 104 -1.64 -1.01 -5.72
CA MET A 104 -2.37 -1.66 -6.80
C MET A 104 -2.38 -3.17 -6.53
N ALA A 105 -3.56 -3.78 -6.45
CA ALA A 105 -3.68 -5.22 -6.33
C ALA A 105 -3.25 -5.89 -7.64
N TRP A 106 -2.06 -6.50 -7.64
CA TRP A 106 -1.58 -7.25 -8.81
C TRP A 106 -2.60 -8.29 -9.29
N PRO A 107 -3.27 -9.10 -8.42
CA PRO A 107 -4.29 -10.03 -8.87
C PRO A 107 -5.55 -9.36 -9.45
N ARG A 108 -5.79 -8.07 -9.24
CA ARG A 108 -6.88 -7.34 -9.88
C ARG A 108 -6.56 -6.98 -11.32
N VAL A 109 -5.33 -6.59 -11.60
CA VAL A 109 -4.90 -6.14 -12.94
C VAL A 109 -4.29 -7.25 -13.77
N GLN A 110 -3.81 -8.33 -13.14
CA GLN A 110 -3.31 -9.53 -13.80
C GLN A 110 -3.60 -10.76 -12.92
N PRO A 111 -4.77 -11.39 -13.08
CA PRO A 111 -5.31 -12.38 -12.13
C PRO A 111 -4.38 -13.56 -11.82
N LEU A 112 -3.62 -14.02 -12.82
CA LEU A 112 -2.68 -15.13 -12.68
C LEU A 112 -1.22 -14.66 -12.45
N GLY A 113 -0.99 -13.34 -12.35
CA GLY A 113 0.36 -12.77 -12.27
C GLY A 113 1.20 -12.99 -13.52
N ALA A 114 0.57 -13.43 -14.61
CA ALA A 114 1.16 -13.66 -15.93
C ALA A 114 0.05 -13.74 -16.97
N GLY A 115 0.41 -13.62 -18.27
CA GLY A 115 -0.55 -13.72 -19.37
C GLY A 115 -1.35 -12.43 -19.56
N GLU A 116 -2.64 -12.56 -19.81
CA GLU A 116 -3.50 -11.44 -20.16
C GLU A 116 -3.70 -10.45 -19.01
N TRP A 117 -3.82 -9.17 -19.38
CA TRP A 117 -4.16 -8.11 -18.45
C TRP A 117 -5.68 -8.02 -18.28
N ASN A 118 -6.10 -7.71 -17.07
CA ASN A 118 -7.51 -7.45 -16.76
C ASN A 118 -7.80 -5.96 -16.91
N GLU A 119 -8.38 -5.57 -18.05
CA GLU A 119 -8.70 -4.16 -18.34
C GLU A 119 -9.68 -3.56 -17.32
N LYS A 120 -10.66 -4.32 -16.82
CA LYS A 120 -11.58 -3.84 -15.79
C LYS A 120 -10.86 -3.48 -14.49
N GLY A 121 -9.81 -4.24 -14.14
CA GLY A 121 -8.95 -3.92 -13.02
C GLY A 121 -8.18 -2.63 -13.24
N PHE A 122 -7.67 -2.40 -14.44
CA PHE A 122 -7.01 -1.14 -14.78
C PHE A 122 -7.99 0.03 -14.83
N ASP A 123 -9.19 -0.13 -15.35
CA ASP A 123 -10.24 0.90 -15.39
C ASP A 123 -10.59 1.42 -13.98
N PHE A 124 -10.55 0.54 -12.97
CA PHE A 124 -10.72 0.95 -11.58
C PHE A 124 -9.62 1.91 -11.14
N TYR A 125 -8.34 1.58 -11.39
CA TYR A 125 -7.22 2.45 -11.02
C TYR A 125 -7.13 3.70 -11.88
N ASP A 126 -7.55 3.66 -13.14
CA ASP A 126 -7.64 4.85 -13.99
C ASP A 126 -8.63 5.86 -13.39
N ARG A 127 -9.82 5.41 -12.98
CA ARG A 127 -10.82 6.26 -12.30
C ARG A 127 -10.30 6.83 -10.99
N LEU A 128 -9.55 6.03 -10.20
CA LEU A 128 -8.95 6.48 -8.95
C LEU A 128 -7.91 7.58 -9.19
N VAL A 129 -6.97 7.34 -10.10
CA VAL A 129 -5.90 8.29 -10.44
C VAL A 129 -6.50 9.60 -10.99
N ASP A 130 -7.42 9.52 -11.93
CA ASP A 130 -8.03 10.71 -12.55
C ASP A 130 -8.84 11.49 -11.51
N GLY A 131 -9.64 10.82 -10.68
CA GLY A 131 -10.41 11.45 -9.62
C GLY A 131 -9.57 12.17 -8.57
N LEU A 132 -8.38 11.65 -8.24
CA LEU A 132 -7.41 12.31 -7.35
C LEU A 132 -6.81 13.55 -8.01
N LEU A 133 -6.35 13.43 -9.27
CA LEU A 133 -5.74 14.52 -10.01
C LEU A 133 -6.72 15.69 -10.24
N GLU A 134 -7.99 15.39 -10.54
CA GLU A 134 -9.05 16.40 -10.66
C GLU A 134 -9.25 17.22 -9.38
N ARG A 135 -8.87 16.67 -8.23
CA ARG A 135 -8.96 17.33 -6.90
C ARG A 135 -7.63 17.87 -6.39
N GLY A 136 -6.58 17.84 -7.22
CA GLY A 136 -5.26 18.33 -6.87
C GLY A 136 -4.50 17.44 -5.87
N VAL A 137 -4.89 16.15 -5.74
CA VAL A 137 -4.23 15.18 -4.89
C VAL A 137 -3.29 14.33 -5.74
N GLY A 138 -2.00 14.35 -5.43
CA GLY A 138 -0.98 13.56 -6.14
C GLY A 138 -1.11 12.06 -5.85
N PRO A 139 -1.24 11.19 -6.88
CA PRO A 139 -1.31 9.74 -6.69
C PRO A 139 0.08 9.14 -6.51
N HIS A 140 0.33 8.50 -5.36
CA HIS A 140 1.56 7.77 -5.05
C HIS A 140 1.29 6.26 -5.07
N LEU A 141 1.79 5.57 -6.08
CA LEU A 141 1.51 4.16 -6.32
C LEU A 141 2.49 3.25 -5.58
N THR A 142 1.98 2.16 -5.02
CA THR A 142 2.77 1.04 -4.50
C THR A 142 2.42 -0.22 -5.29
N LEU A 143 3.41 -0.87 -5.92
CA LEU A 143 3.15 -1.99 -6.83
C LEU A 143 2.85 -3.30 -6.09
N ASN A 144 3.47 -3.51 -4.94
CA ASN A 144 3.26 -4.70 -4.13
C ASN A 144 3.12 -4.34 -2.66
N HIS A 145 1.93 -4.58 -2.11
CA HIS A 145 1.64 -4.44 -0.69
C HIS A 145 1.10 -5.75 -0.14
N TRP A 146 1.93 -6.82 -0.34
CA TRP A 146 1.81 -8.16 0.22
C TRP A 146 0.80 -9.09 -0.47
N ASP A 147 0.09 -8.61 -1.46
CA ASP A 147 -1.02 -9.28 -2.15
C ASP A 147 -0.58 -9.97 -3.46
N LEU A 148 0.47 -10.79 -3.38
CA LEU A 148 0.93 -11.61 -4.52
C LEU A 148 -0.23 -12.46 -5.08
N PRO A 149 -0.42 -12.54 -6.40
CA PRO A 149 -1.38 -13.48 -7.00
C PRO A 149 -1.18 -14.91 -6.49
N GLN A 150 -2.26 -15.57 -6.05
CA GLN A 150 -2.20 -16.93 -5.52
C GLN A 150 -1.66 -17.92 -6.56
N ALA A 151 -1.97 -17.73 -7.84
CA ALA A 151 -1.43 -18.55 -8.91
C ALA A 151 0.11 -18.52 -9.00
N LEU A 152 0.74 -17.39 -8.63
CA LEU A 152 2.21 -17.33 -8.53
C LEU A 152 2.70 -18.05 -7.27
N GLN A 153 1.95 -17.99 -6.17
CA GLN A 153 2.32 -18.71 -4.95
C GLN A 153 2.33 -20.22 -5.16
N GLU A 154 1.41 -20.77 -5.96
CA GLU A 154 1.31 -22.18 -6.28
C GLU A 154 2.53 -22.71 -7.04
N ILE A 155 3.23 -21.85 -7.77
CA ILE A 155 4.46 -22.17 -8.49
C ILE A 155 5.73 -21.71 -7.78
N GLY A 156 5.63 -21.40 -6.46
CA GLY A 156 6.75 -21.07 -5.58
C GLY A 156 6.79 -19.63 -5.08
N GLY A 157 5.90 -18.74 -5.53
CA GLY A 157 5.77 -17.37 -5.06
C GLY A 157 7.10 -16.61 -5.10
N TRP A 158 7.39 -15.83 -4.05
CA TRP A 158 8.65 -15.11 -3.95
C TRP A 158 9.88 -15.99 -3.74
N MET A 159 9.73 -17.30 -3.46
CA MET A 159 10.85 -18.24 -3.49
C MET A 159 11.27 -18.61 -4.92
N SER A 160 10.40 -18.43 -5.91
CA SER A 160 10.70 -18.64 -7.33
C SER A 160 11.36 -17.41 -7.94
N ARG A 161 12.47 -17.60 -8.64
CA ARG A 161 13.13 -16.55 -9.40
C ARG A 161 12.26 -16.05 -10.57
N ASP A 162 11.36 -16.88 -11.09
CA ASP A 162 10.44 -16.50 -12.19
C ASP A 162 9.50 -15.39 -11.76
N THR A 163 9.06 -15.35 -10.50
CA THR A 163 8.23 -14.27 -9.95
C THR A 163 8.90 -12.89 -10.07
N VAL A 164 10.25 -12.86 -9.98
CA VAL A 164 11.03 -11.62 -10.14
C VAL A 164 10.84 -11.03 -11.55
N GLY A 165 10.93 -11.87 -12.59
CA GLY A 165 10.71 -11.43 -13.97
C GLY A 165 9.26 -10.98 -14.21
N ARG A 166 8.29 -11.75 -13.72
CA ARG A 166 6.86 -11.42 -13.84
C ARG A 166 6.50 -10.11 -13.14
N PHE A 167 7.13 -9.83 -11.98
CA PHE A 167 6.96 -8.56 -11.29
C PHE A 167 7.53 -7.39 -12.10
N ALA A 168 8.62 -7.59 -12.82
CA ALA A 168 9.17 -6.57 -13.70
C ALA A 168 8.25 -6.29 -14.91
N ASP A 169 7.63 -7.32 -15.48
CA ASP A 169 6.63 -7.15 -16.56
C ASP A 169 5.40 -6.38 -16.06
N TYR A 170 4.91 -6.71 -14.85
CA TYR A 170 3.83 -5.96 -14.21
C TYR A 170 4.22 -4.50 -13.96
N ALA A 171 5.42 -4.26 -13.42
CA ALA A 171 5.92 -2.90 -13.20
C ALA A 171 6.01 -2.09 -14.51
N ALA A 172 6.48 -2.72 -15.60
CA ALA A 172 6.55 -2.08 -16.91
C ALA A 172 5.16 -1.67 -17.41
N GLU A 173 4.15 -2.54 -17.28
CA GLU A 173 2.79 -2.23 -17.71
C GLU A 173 2.17 -1.10 -16.87
N VAL A 174 2.38 -1.10 -15.54
CA VAL A 174 1.95 0.01 -14.69
C VAL A 174 2.62 1.32 -15.10
N ALA A 175 3.92 1.31 -15.39
CA ALA A 175 4.61 2.51 -15.87
C ALA A 175 4.06 3.02 -17.20
N ARG A 176 3.76 2.12 -18.12
CA ARG A 176 3.17 2.45 -19.42
C ARG A 176 1.82 3.17 -19.27
N ARG A 177 1.00 2.75 -18.32
CA ARG A 177 -0.35 3.30 -18.08
C ARG A 177 -0.35 4.53 -17.19
N PHE A 178 0.42 4.51 -16.11
CA PHE A 178 0.34 5.50 -15.03
C PHE A 178 1.59 6.35 -14.86
N GLY A 179 2.70 6.00 -15.49
CA GLY A 179 4.00 6.63 -15.25
C GLY A 179 4.07 8.13 -15.53
N SER A 180 3.15 8.68 -16.34
CA SER A 180 3.04 10.12 -16.59
C SER A 180 2.08 10.85 -15.64
N ARG A 181 1.23 10.10 -14.90
CA ARG A 181 0.20 10.63 -13.98
C ARG A 181 0.56 10.42 -12.52
N ALA A 182 1.41 9.44 -12.22
CA ALA A 182 1.82 9.14 -10.85
C ALA A 182 2.77 10.23 -10.30
N ALA A 183 2.54 10.65 -9.07
CA ALA A 183 3.45 11.52 -8.33
C ALA A 183 4.70 10.77 -7.84
N SER A 184 4.59 9.47 -7.56
CA SER A 184 5.71 8.55 -7.35
C SER A 184 5.27 7.09 -7.52
N ILE A 185 6.23 6.17 -7.73
CA ILE A 185 5.98 4.74 -7.77
C ILE A 185 6.97 4.02 -6.85
N ALA A 186 6.44 3.30 -5.85
CA ALA A 186 7.20 2.40 -5.00
C ALA A 186 7.00 0.95 -5.44
N THR A 187 8.06 0.17 -5.49
CA THR A 187 8.01 -1.23 -5.91
C THR A 187 7.36 -2.12 -4.85
N HIS A 188 7.92 -2.13 -3.64
CA HIS A 188 7.45 -2.94 -2.52
C HIS A 188 7.17 -2.08 -1.31
N ASN A 189 6.12 -2.46 -0.58
CA ASN A 189 5.93 -2.06 0.80
C ASN A 189 6.57 -3.09 1.72
N GLU A 190 7.50 -2.65 2.54
CA GLU A 190 8.06 -3.41 3.66
C GLU A 190 8.48 -4.85 3.30
N PRO A 191 9.46 -5.05 2.43
CA PRO A 191 9.88 -6.39 2.00
C PRO A 191 10.30 -7.29 3.19
N TRP A 192 10.75 -6.70 4.29
CA TRP A 192 11.04 -7.42 5.53
C TRP A 192 9.80 -8.15 6.07
N VAL A 193 8.62 -7.50 6.03
CA VAL A 193 7.35 -8.11 6.50
C VAL A 193 7.02 -9.34 5.66
N ILE A 194 7.13 -9.26 4.33
CA ILE A 194 6.90 -10.41 3.45
C ILE A 194 7.85 -11.55 3.81
N ALA A 195 9.15 -11.26 3.95
CA ALA A 195 10.16 -12.28 4.20
C ALA A 195 10.05 -12.87 5.61
N ILE A 196 9.97 -12.03 6.63
CA ILE A 196 10.04 -12.48 8.02
C ILE A 196 8.67 -12.92 8.55
N LEU A 197 7.66 -12.08 8.46
CA LEU A 197 6.33 -12.43 9.00
C LEU A 197 5.61 -13.47 8.12
N GLY A 198 5.77 -13.38 6.81
CA GLY A 198 5.14 -14.30 5.86
C GLY A 198 5.85 -15.64 5.71
N HIS A 199 7.19 -15.67 5.72
CA HIS A 199 7.95 -16.87 5.37
C HIS A 199 8.79 -17.45 6.50
N GLN A 200 9.22 -16.68 7.52
CA GLN A 200 9.94 -17.19 8.68
C GLN A 200 9.01 -17.47 9.86
N ALA A 201 8.23 -16.49 10.27
CA ALA A 201 7.32 -16.60 11.41
C ALA A 201 6.00 -17.30 11.06
N GLY A 202 5.53 -17.13 9.82
CA GLY A 202 4.27 -17.68 9.33
C GLY A 202 3.03 -17.07 9.95
N THR A 203 3.14 -15.87 10.49
CA THR A 203 2.03 -15.13 11.10
C THR A 203 1.24 -14.33 10.08
N PHE A 204 1.83 -14.10 8.90
CA PHE A 204 1.23 -13.43 7.75
C PHE A 204 1.21 -14.36 6.53
N ALA A 205 0.43 -14.01 5.52
CA ALA A 205 0.41 -14.72 4.26
C ALA A 205 1.83 -14.78 3.64
N PRO A 206 2.23 -15.89 3.05
CA PRO A 206 1.52 -17.14 2.79
C PRO A 206 1.52 -18.12 3.99
N GLY A 207 2.09 -17.76 5.13
CA GLY A 207 2.06 -18.56 6.35
C GLY A 207 3.13 -19.65 6.44
N LEU A 208 4.26 -19.47 5.76
CA LEU A 208 5.39 -20.40 5.82
C LEU A 208 6.22 -20.19 7.11
N LYS A 209 6.82 -21.26 7.61
CA LYS A 209 7.68 -21.24 8.79
C LYS A 209 9.06 -21.82 8.45
N SER A 210 9.86 -21.03 7.73
CA SER A 210 11.17 -21.47 7.25
C SER A 210 12.15 -20.30 7.11
N GLN A 211 13.20 -20.30 7.93
CA GLN A 211 14.27 -19.32 7.83
C GLN A 211 14.96 -19.35 6.46
N LYS A 212 15.15 -20.56 5.89
CA LYS A 212 15.75 -20.71 4.56
C LYS A 212 14.87 -20.03 3.51
N ALA A 213 13.55 -20.23 3.56
CA ALA A 213 12.61 -19.56 2.65
C ALA A 213 12.66 -18.04 2.82
N ALA A 214 12.68 -17.54 4.06
CA ALA A 214 12.77 -16.11 4.33
C ALA A 214 14.03 -15.47 3.72
N MET A 215 15.19 -16.12 3.85
CA MET A 215 16.43 -15.61 3.24
C MET A 215 16.36 -15.58 1.70
N GLN A 216 15.81 -16.62 1.10
CA GLN A 216 15.62 -16.67 -0.36
C GLN A 216 14.64 -15.62 -0.83
N VAL A 217 13.51 -15.44 -0.13
CA VAL A 217 12.50 -14.41 -0.40
C VAL A 217 13.10 -13.01 -0.25
N SER A 218 13.87 -12.74 0.81
CA SER A 218 14.56 -11.46 0.99
C SER A 218 15.45 -11.13 -0.22
N HIS A 219 16.25 -12.10 -0.68
CA HIS A 219 17.08 -11.94 -1.86
C HIS A 219 16.24 -11.65 -3.11
N HIS A 220 15.17 -12.40 -3.35
CA HIS A 220 14.34 -12.22 -4.54
C HIS A 220 13.54 -10.92 -4.51
N LEU A 221 13.09 -10.45 -3.35
CA LEU A 221 12.42 -9.15 -3.22
C LEU A 221 13.36 -8.00 -3.55
N LEU A 222 14.60 -8.03 -3.07
CA LEU A 222 15.60 -7.01 -3.41
C LEU A 222 16.00 -7.07 -4.90
N LEU A 223 16.15 -8.29 -5.44
CA LEU A 223 16.41 -8.48 -6.85
C LEU A 223 15.24 -7.95 -7.71
N SER A 224 13.99 -8.28 -7.33
CA SER A 224 12.78 -7.81 -8.04
C SER A 224 12.64 -6.29 -7.99
N HIS A 225 12.99 -5.65 -6.86
CA HIS A 225 13.08 -4.21 -6.78
C HIS A 225 14.03 -3.64 -7.86
N GLY A 226 15.27 -4.15 -7.90
CA GLY A 226 16.27 -3.67 -8.87
C GLY A 226 15.83 -3.86 -10.32
N ILE A 227 15.27 -5.03 -10.66
CA ILE A 227 14.81 -5.34 -12.04
C ILE A 227 13.56 -4.52 -12.37
N ALA A 228 12.62 -4.35 -11.44
CA ALA A 228 11.45 -3.52 -11.63
C ALA A 228 11.82 -2.05 -11.87
N LEU A 229 12.82 -1.50 -11.16
CA LEU A 229 13.32 -0.15 -11.44
C LEU A 229 13.87 -0.01 -12.86
N GLN A 230 14.56 -1.03 -13.37
CA GLN A 230 15.02 -1.02 -14.76
C GLN A 230 13.84 -1.04 -15.75
N ALA A 231 12.82 -1.87 -15.48
CA ALA A 231 11.62 -1.96 -16.30
C ALA A 231 10.84 -0.64 -16.31
N LEU A 232 10.61 -0.02 -15.14
CA LEU A 232 9.96 1.28 -14.99
C LEU A 232 10.68 2.38 -15.78
N ARG A 233 12.03 2.45 -15.67
CA ARG A 233 12.86 3.41 -16.41
C ARG A 233 12.83 3.14 -17.91
N GLY A 234 12.78 1.87 -18.33
CA GLY A 234 12.65 1.46 -19.72
C GLY A 234 11.38 1.99 -20.39
N GLN A 235 10.30 2.17 -19.63
CA GLN A 235 9.05 2.80 -20.08
C GLN A 235 9.09 4.34 -20.04
N ARG A 236 10.24 4.94 -19.77
CA ARG A 236 10.39 6.41 -19.62
C ARG A 236 9.47 6.99 -18.55
N CYS A 237 9.24 6.25 -17.47
CA CYS A 237 8.47 6.72 -16.33
C CYS A 237 9.10 8.00 -15.76
N ALA A 238 8.33 9.09 -15.74
CA ALA A 238 8.79 10.38 -15.23
C ALA A 238 8.67 10.48 -13.70
N ALA A 239 7.85 9.63 -13.08
CA ALA A 239 7.63 9.64 -11.64
C ALA A 239 8.90 9.25 -10.87
N PRO A 240 9.17 9.85 -9.70
CA PRO A 240 10.17 9.36 -8.75
C PRO A 240 9.92 7.89 -8.40
N LEU A 241 10.98 7.08 -8.36
CA LEU A 241 10.91 5.65 -8.12
C LEU A 241 11.59 5.28 -6.81
N GLY A 242 11.01 4.35 -6.05
CA GLY A 242 11.56 3.96 -4.77
C GLY A 242 11.04 2.64 -4.22
N ILE A 243 11.30 2.43 -2.94
CA ILE A 243 10.84 1.32 -2.11
C ILE A 243 10.42 1.88 -0.76
N VAL A 244 9.42 1.28 -0.12
CA VAL A 244 9.00 1.67 1.22
C VAL A 244 9.55 0.67 2.23
N LEU A 245 10.37 1.15 3.15
CA LEU A 245 11.00 0.33 4.18
C LEU A 245 10.37 0.59 5.54
N ASN A 246 10.15 -0.47 6.31
CA ASN A 246 9.89 -0.38 7.73
C ASN A 246 11.23 -0.35 8.47
N GLN A 247 11.42 0.61 9.33
CA GLN A 247 12.63 0.78 10.11
C GLN A 247 12.27 1.06 11.57
N ALA A 248 12.94 0.39 12.49
CA ALA A 248 12.86 0.68 13.90
C ALA A 248 14.22 1.21 14.38
N PRO A 249 14.27 2.36 15.06
CA PRO A 249 15.50 2.82 15.67
C PRO A 249 15.91 1.83 16.77
N THR A 250 17.20 1.49 16.81
CA THR A 250 17.78 0.74 17.91
C THR A 250 18.59 1.70 18.77
N HIS A 251 18.42 1.60 20.07
CA HIS A 251 19.17 2.36 21.05
C HIS A 251 19.91 1.37 21.96
N ALA A 252 21.16 1.66 22.27
CA ALA A 252 21.91 0.92 23.26
C ALA A 252 21.19 1.01 24.63
N VAL A 253 21.16 -0.10 25.38
CA VAL A 253 20.58 -0.13 26.73
C VAL A 253 21.43 0.67 27.70
N THR A 254 22.76 0.59 27.51
CA THR A 254 23.76 1.37 28.27
C THR A 254 24.83 1.92 27.34
N ASP A 255 25.72 2.79 27.87
CA ASP A 255 26.89 3.29 27.14
C ASP A 255 28.09 2.31 27.19
N SER A 256 27.86 1.05 27.56
CA SER A 256 28.91 0.03 27.54
C SER A 256 29.26 -0.39 26.10
N GLN A 257 30.55 -0.81 25.91
CA GLN A 257 30.97 -1.33 24.59
C GLN A 257 30.23 -2.58 24.15
N GLU A 258 29.59 -3.32 25.04
CA GLU A 258 28.80 -4.51 24.74
C GLU A 258 27.43 -4.17 24.19
N ASP A 259 26.90 -2.98 24.53
CA ASP A 259 25.59 -2.48 24.08
C ASP A 259 25.67 -1.60 22.84
N LEU A 260 26.86 -1.05 22.52
CA LEU A 260 27.14 -0.23 21.35
C LEU A 260 27.58 -1.08 20.16
#